data_956cc051aaa4350ef16747babf74c1b3
#
_entry.id   956cc051aaa4350ef16747babf74c1b3
#
_cell.length_a   1.000
_cell.length_b   1.000
_cell.length_c   1.000
_cell.angle_alpha   90.00
_cell.angle_beta   90.00
_cell.angle_gamma   90.00
#
_symmetry.space_group_name_H-M   'P 1'
#
loop_
_entity.id
_entity.type
_entity.pdbx_description
1 polymer ?
#
loop_
_entity_poly.entity_id
_entity_poly.type
_entity_poly.pdbx_seq_one_letter_code
_entity_poly.pdbx_strand_id
1 'polypeptide(L)'
;MRGTVVVAEDDPGLREVLLHVLHEASYQVHLVSSQADTLGTLRRLGARCLLVLEARLADGASEAILQALAAEQPPLECPVVLLSSSAVETRSANVVGVLRKPFELTRMLAVVKAFCPSPALPPSPARGSAPAAA
;
A
#
# COMPACT_ATOMS: atom_id res chain seq x y z
N MET A 1 5.83 -15.82 0.27
CA MET A 1 5.18 -14.50 0.05
C MET A 1 5.89 -13.47 0.90
N ARG A 2 6.26 -12.35 0.29
CA ARG A 2 7.01 -11.30 1.00
C ARG A 2 6.10 -10.29 1.70
N GLY A 3 4.84 -10.29 1.40
CA GLY A 3 3.88 -9.35 1.95
C GLY A 3 2.79 -9.08 0.96
N THR A 4 1.91 -8.14 1.30
CA THR A 4 0.75 -7.81 0.50
C THR A 4 0.82 -6.36 0.05
N VAL A 5 0.60 -6.14 -1.24
CA VAL A 5 0.61 -4.82 -1.85
C VAL A 5 -0.76 -4.59 -2.50
N VAL A 6 -1.37 -3.47 -2.15
CA VAL A 6 -2.61 -3.02 -2.78
C VAL A 6 -2.24 -1.94 -3.79
N VAL A 7 -2.66 -2.11 -5.03
CA VAL A 7 -2.30 -1.17 -6.11
C VAL A 7 -3.55 -0.45 -6.58
N ALA A 8 -3.57 0.86 -6.38
CA ALA A 8 -4.64 1.74 -6.82
C ALA A 8 -4.08 2.64 -7.92
N GLU A 9 -4.17 2.18 -9.15
CA GLU A 9 -3.65 2.84 -10.32
C GLU A 9 -4.66 2.65 -11.44
N ASP A 10 -4.97 3.71 -12.18
CA ASP A 10 -6.00 3.63 -13.23
C ASP A 10 -5.44 3.50 -14.64
N ASP A 11 -4.12 3.60 -14.84
CA ASP A 11 -3.51 3.32 -16.13
C ASP A 11 -3.42 1.81 -16.31
N PRO A 12 -4.14 1.22 -17.29
CA PRO A 12 -4.16 -0.23 -17.44
C PRO A 12 -2.79 -0.83 -17.74
N GLY A 13 -1.96 -0.14 -18.51
CA GLY A 13 -0.62 -0.63 -18.80
C GLY A 13 0.24 -0.72 -17.56
N LEU A 14 0.24 0.33 -16.75
CA LEU A 14 1.02 0.34 -15.53
C LEU A 14 0.48 -0.65 -14.50
N ARG A 15 -0.84 -0.80 -14.40
CA ARG A 15 -1.45 -1.80 -13.52
C ARG A 15 -0.93 -3.19 -13.83
N GLU A 16 -0.91 -3.55 -15.12
CA GLU A 16 -0.42 -4.85 -15.55
C GLU A 16 1.04 -5.05 -15.19
N VAL A 17 1.87 -4.05 -15.45
CA VAL A 17 3.30 -4.12 -15.15
C VAL A 17 3.52 -4.29 -13.64
N LEU A 18 2.83 -3.50 -12.83
CA LEU A 18 2.98 -3.58 -11.38
C LEU A 18 2.54 -4.93 -10.86
N LEU A 19 1.39 -5.42 -11.34
CA LEU A 19 0.91 -6.73 -10.95
C LEU A 19 1.94 -7.80 -11.25
N HIS A 20 2.46 -7.81 -12.49
CA HIS A 20 3.37 -8.84 -12.93
C HIS A 20 4.69 -8.79 -12.16
N VAL A 21 5.28 -7.60 -12.05
CA VAL A 21 6.59 -7.44 -11.43
C VAL A 21 6.52 -7.76 -9.93
N LEU A 22 5.48 -7.29 -9.25
CA LEU A 22 5.34 -7.55 -7.82
C LEU A 22 5.02 -9.03 -7.54
N HIS A 23 4.20 -9.63 -8.39
CA HIS A 23 3.91 -11.05 -8.23
C HIS A 23 5.16 -11.90 -8.45
N GLU A 24 5.98 -11.56 -9.45
CA GLU A 24 7.25 -12.25 -9.70
C GLU A 24 8.21 -12.07 -8.53
N ALA A 25 8.10 -10.98 -7.82
CA ALA A 25 8.94 -10.72 -6.64
C ALA A 25 8.34 -11.33 -5.36
N SER A 26 7.32 -12.17 -5.50
CA SER A 26 6.71 -12.95 -4.42
C SER A 26 5.84 -12.12 -3.48
N TYR A 27 5.28 -11.02 -3.95
CA TYR A 27 4.25 -10.28 -3.21
C TYR A 27 2.87 -10.76 -3.61
N GLN A 28 1.95 -10.73 -2.67
CA GLN A 28 0.54 -10.87 -2.97
C GLN A 28 0.01 -9.49 -3.38
N VAL A 29 -0.68 -9.42 -4.51
CA VAL A 29 -1.09 -8.14 -5.08
C VAL A 29 -2.61 -8.09 -5.19
N HIS A 30 -3.18 -6.99 -4.73
CA HIS A 30 -4.60 -6.69 -4.91
C HIS A 30 -4.70 -5.44 -5.78
N LEU A 31 -5.30 -5.57 -6.96
CA LEU A 31 -5.60 -4.41 -7.80
C LEU A 31 -6.96 -3.88 -7.41
N VAL A 32 -7.03 -2.58 -7.17
CA VAL A 32 -8.27 -1.92 -6.80
C VAL A 32 -8.52 -0.78 -7.79
N SER A 33 -9.79 -0.41 -7.98
CA SER A 33 -10.14 0.53 -9.04
C SER A 33 -10.97 1.72 -8.58
N SER A 34 -11.59 1.65 -7.41
CA SER A 34 -12.43 2.73 -6.92
C SER A 34 -12.04 3.09 -5.49
N GLN A 35 -12.50 4.24 -5.05
CA GLN A 35 -12.31 4.64 -3.65
C GLN A 35 -12.90 3.61 -2.70
N ALA A 36 -14.13 3.17 -2.96
CA ALA A 36 -14.81 2.22 -2.09
C ALA A 36 -14.10 0.87 -2.07
N ASP A 37 -13.66 0.38 -3.24
CA ASP A 37 -12.95 -0.87 -3.35
C ASP A 37 -11.60 -0.79 -2.60
N THR A 38 -10.90 0.33 -2.76
CA THR A 38 -9.63 0.54 -2.08
C THR A 38 -9.83 0.53 -0.56
N LEU A 39 -10.77 1.33 -0.06
CA LEU A 39 -10.99 1.42 1.37
C LEU A 39 -11.49 0.11 1.97
N GLY A 40 -12.37 -0.59 1.26
CA GLY A 40 -12.84 -1.90 1.71
C GLY A 40 -11.71 -2.90 1.84
N THR A 41 -10.79 -2.90 0.86
CA THR A 41 -9.64 -3.78 0.90
C THR A 41 -8.70 -3.43 2.05
N LEU A 42 -8.42 -2.14 2.23
CA LEU A 42 -7.53 -1.70 3.29
C LEU A 42 -8.10 -1.97 4.67
N ARG A 43 -9.42 -1.84 4.84
CA ARG A 43 -10.05 -2.17 6.12
C ARG A 43 -9.91 -3.64 6.46
N ARG A 44 -9.99 -4.52 5.46
CA ARG A 44 -9.78 -5.95 5.70
C ARG A 44 -8.34 -6.27 6.03
N LEU A 45 -7.40 -5.62 5.37
CA LEU A 45 -5.98 -5.93 5.52
C LEU A 45 -5.33 -5.14 6.66
N GLY A 46 -5.86 -3.97 6.96
CA GLY A 46 -5.32 -3.13 8.02
C GLY A 46 -3.90 -2.68 7.73
N ALA A 47 -3.07 -2.62 8.77
CA ALA A 47 -1.69 -2.17 8.63
C ALA A 47 -0.77 -3.25 8.03
N ARG A 48 -1.31 -4.37 7.60
CA ARG A 48 -0.51 -5.49 7.11
C ARG A 48 -0.26 -5.45 5.61
N CYS A 49 -0.52 -4.33 4.97
CA CYS A 49 -0.29 -4.17 3.54
C CYS A 49 0.35 -2.82 3.26
N LEU A 50 0.94 -2.72 2.07
CA LEU A 50 1.41 -1.45 1.54
C LEU A 50 0.42 -1.01 0.46
N LEU A 51 0.01 0.24 0.49
CA LEU A 51 -0.80 0.81 -0.58
C LEU A 51 0.12 1.56 -1.54
N VAL A 52 0.11 1.14 -2.80
CA VAL A 52 0.74 1.88 -3.89
C VAL A 52 -0.38 2.66 -4.57
N LEU A 53 -0.35 3.97 -4.48
CA LEU A 53 -1.47 4.83 -4.84
C LEU A 53 -1.06 5.86 -5.87
N GLU A 54 -1.75 5.85 -7.02
CA GLU A 54 -1.59 6.92 -8.00
C GLU A 54 -2.06 8.24 -7.38
N ALA A 55 -1.21 9.27 -7.42
CA ALA A 55 -1.50 10.53 -6.76
C ALA A 55 -2.69 11.26 -7.38
N ARG A 56 -3.06 10.94 -8.61
CA ARG A 56 -4.13 11.61 -9.34
C ARG A 56 -5.12 10.64 -9.94
N LEU A 57 -5.69 9.78 -9.10
CA LEU A 57 -6.80 8.98 -9.54
C LEU A 57 -7.97 9.87 -9.94
N ALA A 58 -8.80 9.38 -10.86
CA ALA A 58 -9.97 10.11 -11.32
C ALA A 58 -10.87 10.52 -10.15
N ASP A 59 -11.53 11.66 -10.32
CA ASP A 59 -12.56 12.16 -9.39
C ASP A 59 -12.04 12.47 -7.98
N GLY A 60 -10.76 12.77 -7.86
CA GLY A 60 -10.18 13.11 -6.57
C GLY A 60 -10.09 11.94 -5.59
N ALA A 61 -10.16 10.71 -6.10
CA ALA A 61 -10.20 9.53 -5.24
C ALA A 61 -8.96 9.39 -4.37
N SER A 62 -7.78 9.81 -4.88
CA SER A 62 -6.54 9.67 -4.13
C SER A 62 -6.57 10.45 -2.82
N GLU A 63 -6.98 11.71 -2.90
CA GLU A 63 -7.08 12.53 -1.69
C GLU A 63 -8.15 12.00 -0.74
N ALA A 64 -9.29 11.57 -1.29
CA ALA A 64 -10.35 11.02 -0.47
C ALA A 64 -9.90 9.76 0.25
N ILE A 65 -9.12 8.91 -0.42
CA ILE A 65 -8.57 7.71 0.22
C ILE A 65 -7.66 8.08 1.38
N LEU A 66 -6.73 9.03 1.16
CA LEU A 66 -5.81 9.43 2.22
C LEU A 66 -6.54 10.04 3.41
N GLN A 67 -7.55 10.87 3.15
CA GLN A 67 -8.34 11.46 4.21
C GLN A 67 -9.12 10.41 4.98
N ALA A 68 -9.68 9.44 4.27
CA ALA A 68 -10.44 8.38 4.92
C ALA A 68 -9.56 7.50 5.81
N LEU A 69 -8.31 7.23 5.41
CA LEU A 69 -7.41 6.45 6.24
C LEU A 69 -7.17 7.15 7.59
N ALA A 70 -6.99 8.45 7.57
CA ALA A 70 -6.76 9.21 8.79
C ALA A 70 -8.02 9.33 9.64
N ALA A 71 -9.18 9.29 9.01
CA ALA A 71 -10.47 9.49 9.70
C ALA A 71 -11.05 8.22 10.30
N GLU A 72 -10.51 7.04 9.98
CA GLU A 72 -11.00 5.80 10.58
C GLU A 72 -10.79 5.81 12.08
N GLN A 73 -11.62 5.06 12.78
CA GLN A 73 -11.57 4.97 14.23
C GLN A 73 -11.38 3.51 14.65
N PRO A 74 -10.16 3.09 15.01
CA PRO A 74 -8.92 3.88 15.00
C PRO A 74 -8.41 4.14 13.59
N PRO A 75 -7.50 5.10 13.41
CA PRO A 75 -6.94 5.37 12.08
C PRO A 75 -6.27 4.13 11.50
N LEU A 76 -6.39 3.97 10.19
CA LEU A 76 -5.68 2.92 9.48
C LEU A 76 -4.25 3.38 9.24
N GLU A 77 -3.31 2.58 9.69
CA GLU A 77 -1.90 2.94 9.65
C GLU A 77 -1.13 2.22 8.54
N CYS A 78 -1.82 1.85 7.47
CA CYS A 78 -1.12 1.22 6.38
C CYS A 78 -0.19 2.24 5.70
N PRO A 79 1.06 1.85 5.40
CA PRO A 79 1.97 2.75 4.69
C PRO A 79 1.52 2.93 3.24
N VAL A 80 1.74 4.12 2.71
CA VAL A 80 1.35 4.48 1.35
C VAL A 80 2.57 4.99 0.60
N VAL A 81 2.79 4.47 -0.60
CA VAL A 81 3.73 5.00 -1.56
C VAL A 81 2.93 5.63 -2.70
N LEU A 82 3.14 6.90 -2.94
CA LEU A 82 2.46 7.60 -4.02
C LEU A 82 3.23 7.44 -5.32
N LEU A 83 2.49 7.24 -6.41
CA LEU A 83 3.03 7.31 -7.78
C LEU A 83 2.58 8.63 -8.38
N SER A 84 3.52 9.42 -8.91
CA SER A 84 3.17 10.73 -9.41
C SER A 84 4.04 11.13 -10.57
N SER A 85 3.43 11.78 -11.58
CA SER A 85 4.19 12.36 -12.69
C SER A 85 4.61 13.80 -12.41
N SER A 86 4.25 14.36 -11.28
CA SER A 86 4.63 15.71 -10.90
C SER A 86 5.02 15.74 -9.43
N ALA A 87 5.56 16.88 -8.98
CA ALA A 87 5.86 17.05 -7.56
C ALA A 87 4.57 16.98 -6.76
N VAL A 88 4.62 16.28 -5.64
CA VAL A 88 3.47 16.09 -4.77
C VAL A 88 3.82 16.60 -3.39
N GLU A 89 2.92 17.42 -2.84
CA GLU A 89 2.97 17.77 -1.45
C GLU A 89 1.80 17.11 -0.75
N THR A 90 2.08 16.39 0.31
CA THR A 90 1.04 15.75 1.08
C THR A 90 1.38 15.86 2.55
N ARG A 91 0.34 15.98 3.37
CA ARG A 91 0.50 16.00 4.82
C ARG A 91 -0.03 14.74 5.46
N SER A 92 -0.37 13.76 4.66
CA SER A 92 -0.86 12.49 5.20
C SER A 92 0.29 11.77 5.90
N ALA A 93 0.04 11.38 7.15
CA ALA A 93 1.03 10.61 7.91
C ALA A 93 1.22 9.21 7.35
N ASN A 94 0.29 8.72 6.54
CA ASN A 94 0.41 7.40 5.95
C ASN A 94 1.43 7.36 4.80
N VAL A 95 1.69 8.50 4.16
CA VAL A 95 2.58 8.52 2.99
C VAL A 95 4.02 8.41 3.46
N VAL A 96 4.70 7.36 3.05
CA VAL A 96 6.08 7.07 3.43
C VAL A 96 7.05 7.29 2.29
N GLY A 97 6.56 7.45 1.07
CA GLY A 97 7.44 7.71 -0.06
C GLY A 97 6.66 8.11 -1.30
N VAL A 98 7.38 8.67 -2.27
CA VAL A 98 6.84 9.06 -3.56
C VAL A 98 7.75 8.54 -4.65
N LEU A 99 7.17 7.87 -5.65
CA LEU A 99 7.88 7.46 -6.84
C LEU A 99 7.46 8.35 -8.00
N ARG A 100 8.42 9.06 -8.58
CA ARG A 100 8.15 9.94 -9.74
C ARG A 100 8.10 9.11 -10.99
N LYS A 101 7.06 9.30 -11.79
CA LYS A 101 6.95 8.67 -13.09
C LYS A 101 7.74 9.48 -14.12
N PRO A 102 8.43 8.84 -15.04
CA PRO A 102 8.65 7.39 -15.13
C PRO A 102 9.68 6.96 -14.10
N PHE A 103 9.50 5.75 -13.57
CA PHE A 103 10.45 5.19 -12.60
C PHE A 103 10.98 3.86 -13.09
N GLU A 104 12.15 3.49 -12.61
CA GLU A 104 12.72 2.18 -12.91
C GLU A 104 12.07 1.13 -12.02
N LEU A 105 11.84 -0.06 -12.58
CA LEU A 105 11.20 -1.14 -11.84
C LEU A 105 12.05 -1.59 -10.66
N THR A 106 13.37 -1.56 -10.80
CA THR A 106 14.27 -1.91 -9.70
C THR A 106 14.11 -0.94 -8.54
N ARG A 107 13.91 0.35 -8.83
CA ARG A 107 13.68 1.33 -7.78
C ARG A 107 12.33 1.11 -7.11
N MET A 108 11.31 0.82 -7.89
CA MET A 108 9.99 0.52 -7.34
C MET A 108 10.05 -0.69 -6.41
N LEU A 109 10.73 -1.76 -6.83
CA LEU A 109 10.87 -2.94 -5.99
C LEU A 109 11.63 -2.63 -4.71
N ALA A 110 12.67 -1.79 -4.78
CA ALA A 110 13.41 -1.40 -3.60
C ALA A 110 12.53 -0.64 -2.60
N VAL A 111 11.70 0.26 -3.10
CA VAL A 111 10.77 1.03 -2.24
C VAL A 111 9.74 0.10 -1.62
N VAL A 112 9.16 -0.79 -2.41
CA VAL A 112 8.18 -1.74 -1.89
C VAL A 112 8.82 -2.62 -0.81
N LYS A 113 10.03 -3.11 -1.06
CA LYS A 113 10.73 -3.94 -0.09
C LYS A 113 10.99 -3.17 1.21
N ALA A 114 11.32 -1.89 1.10
CA ALA A 114 11.63 -1.08 2.27
C ALA A 114 10.41 -0.81 3.14
N PHE A 115 9.24 -0.66 2.54
CA PHE A 115 8.06 -0.19 3.27
C PHE A 115 6.94 -1.20 3.41
N CYS A 116 6.94 -2.29 2.62
CA CYS A 116 5.89 -3.28 2.73
C CYS A 116 6.03 -4.05 4.05
N PRO A 117 4.98 -4.08 4.87
CA PRO A 117 5.04 -4.87 6.09
C PRO A 117 5.27 -6.34 5.77
N SER A 118 6.01 -7.00 6.65
CA SER A 118 6.21 -8.44 6.54
C SER A 118 4.87 -9.16 6.69
N PRO A 119 4.72 -10.35 6.09
CA PRO A 119 3.49 -11.12 6.29
C PRO A 119 3.21 -11.28 7.78
N ALA A 120 1.94 -11.12 8.14
CA ALA A 120 1.56 -11.22 9.54
C ALA A 120 1.87 -12.62 10.03
N LEU A 121 2.64 -12.71 11.08
CA LEU A 121 2.79 -13.96 11.80
C LEU A 121 1.53 -14.18 12.61
N PRO A 122 1.12 -15.44 12.81
CA PRO A 122 0.01 -15.67 13.73
C PRO A 122 0.36 -15.02 15.08
N PRO A 123 -0.62 -14.45 15.76
CA PRO A 123 -0.34 -13.88 17.07
C PRO A 123 0.34 -14.93 17.92
N SER A 124 1.47 -14.60 18.49
CA SER A 124 2.15 -15.52 19.35
C SER A 124 1.38 -15.63 20.66
N PRO A 125 0.99 -16.82 21.04
CA PRO A 125 0.34 -16.96 22.35
C PRO A 125 1.28 -16.61 23.49
N ALA A 126 2.57 -16.69 23.24
CA ALA A 126 3.55 -16.32 24.26
C ALA A 126 3.85 -14.84 24.25
N ARG A 127 3.43 -14.16 23.22
CA ARG A 127 3.65 -12.74 23.16
C ARG A 127 2.61 -12.05 24.01
N GLY A 128 3.03 -11.42 24.88
CA GLY A 128 2.06 -10.89 25.77
C GLY A 128 1.43 -11.98 26.54
N SER A 129 1.66 -13.11 26.28
CA SER A 129 1.26 -14.20 27.15
C SER A 129 2.46 -15.06 27.31
N ALA A 130 2.89 -14.89 26.87
CA ALA A 130 3.68 -15.38 26.88
C ALA A 130 4.30 -15.68 26.85
N PRO A 131 4.75 -15.98 26.89
CA PRO A 131 5.49 -16.19 26.70
C PRO A 131 6.12 -16.56 26.48
N ALA A 132 6.18 -16.52 26.41
CA ALA A 132 6.66 -16.70 26.11
C ALA A 132 7.30 -16.95 25.99
N ALA A 133 7.35 -17.21 25.97
CA ALA A 133 7.83 -17.37 25.81
C ALA A 133 8.23 -17.37 25.81
N ALA A 134 8.13 -17.36 25.98
CA ALA A 134 8.44 -17.26 26.00
C ALA A 134 8.88 -17.43 26.04
#